data_a79e702480e1bc2dd387da9c917893f7
#
_entry.id   a79e702480e1bc2dd387da9c917893f7
#
_cell.length_a   1.000
_cell.length_b   1.000
_cell.length_c   1.000
_cell.angle_alpha   90.00
_cell.angle_beta   90.00
_cell.angle_gamma   90.00
#
_symmetry.space_group_name_H-M   'P 1'
#
loop_
_entity.id
_entity.type
_entity.pdbx_description
1 polymer ?
#
loop_
_entity_poly.entity_id
_entity_poly.type
_entity_poly.pdbx_seq_one_letter_code
_entity_poly.pdbx_strand_id
1 'polypeptide(L)'
;MVALGTFPARGLVRAWLEAGVMDQGLFAPTEEGTPQGGVISPLLFNVALHGMEDAAGVRYNATGRDADSVRSGSPALVRYADDFVVMCGSREQAEEVKGRLTTWLTPRGLAFNEDKTRILHAESGFDFLGFNVRRYHGKLLIKPSLAAQRRIRERLSAEMLALRGANAAAVLRKINPIIRGWSAYYRTVVSSEVFKALDSHMWTLTYKWAKHSHPNKSKHWVAARYFGAFHKTRNDRWVFGDRESGAYLVKFSWTKIVRHQLVKGGASPDDPALAGYWSQRRTKSTPPADAATLHLLRKQHGRCPVCRGLLLHADHPPQSPREWETWRAVIRKAITRKGITLHDTDTPDDQGVRLLHTDCRRRLIASTAGKPAATAAREPSGLA
;
A
#
# COMPACT_ATOMS: atom_id res chain seq x y z
N MET A 1 -11.40 -26.41 -19.06
CA MET A 1 -11.12 -27.82 -18.68
C MET A 1 -9.84 -28.36 -19.33
N VAL A 2 -9.54 -28.07 -20.60
CA VAL A 2 -8.29 -28.52 -21.28
C VAL A 2 -7.04 -28.01 -20.51
N ALA A 3 -6.99 -26.76 -20.07
CA ALA A 3 -5.87 -26.18 -19.36
C ALA A 3 -5.56 -26.82 -17.99
N LEU A 4 -6.49 -27.60 -17.43
CA LEU A 4 -6.27 -28.36 -16.18
C LEU A 4 -5.55 -29.68 -16.39
N GLY A 5 -5.45 -30.16 -17.65
CA GLY A 5 -4.74 -31.39 -17.98
C GLY A 5 -5.18 -32.60 -17.13
N THR A 6 -4.20 -33.19 -16.43
CA THR A 6 -4.39 -34.36 -15.55
C THR A 6 -4.64 -33.99 -14.08
N PHE A 7 -5.04 -32.75 -13.77
CA PHE A 7 -5.29 -32.34 -12.40
C PHE A 7 -6.30 -33.25 -11.69
N PRO A 8 -5.97 -33.85 -10.53
CA PRO A 8 -6.80 -34.91 -9.91
C PRO A 8 -8.22 -34.45 -9.57
N ALA A 9 -8.43 -33.19 -9.15
CA ALA A 9 -9.74 -32.64 -8.84
C ALA A 9 -10.47 -31.99 -10.03
N ARG A 10 -10.10 -32.34 -11.27
CA ARG A 10 -10.69 -31.79 -12.50
C ARG A 10 -12.23 -31.96 -12.56
N GLY A 11 -12.74 -33.08 -12.07
CA GLY A 11 -14.19 -33.35 -12.00
C GLY A 11 -14.91 -32.39 -11.03
N LEU A 12 -14.32 -32.11 -9.88
CA LEU A 12 -14.86 -31.12 -8.93
C LEU A 12 -14.86 -29.70 -9.51
N VAL A 13 -13.79 -29.30 -10.20
CA VAL A 13 -13.74 -27.99 -10.86
C VAL A 13 -14.84 -27.87 -11.90
N ARG A 14 -15.10 -28.95 -12.69
CA ARG A 14 -16.22 -28.98 -13.63
C ARG A 14 -17.56 -28.81 -12.90
N ALA A 15 -17.80 -29.57 -11.84
CA ALA A 15 -19.04 -29.50 -11.07
C ALA A 15 -19.26 -28.10 -10.48
N TRP A 16 -18.19 -27.42 -10.02
CA TRP A 16 -18.30 -26.05 -9.53
C TRP A 16 -18.63 -25.03 -10.65
N LEU A 17 -18.12 -25.22 -11.85
CA LEU A 17 -18.43 -24.35 -12.98
C LEU A 17 -19.87 -24.52 -13.47
N GLU A 18 -20.41 -25.75 -13.37
CA GLU A 18 -21.76 -26.11 -13.78
C GLU A 18 -22.83 -25.90 -12.69
N ALA A 19 -22.40 -25.65 -11.43
CA ALA A 19 -23.28 -25.59 -10.26
C ALA A 19 -24.28 -24.41 -10.23
N GLY A 20 -24.10 -23.41 -11.10
CA GLY A 20 -24.92 -22.20 -11.07
C GLY A 20 -24.63 -21.26 -9.89
N VAL A 21 -25.42 -20.22 -9.74
CA VAL A 21 -25.28 -19.19 -8.72
C VAL A 21 -26.60 -18.94 -8.02
N MET A 22 -26.56 -18.81 -6.71
CA MET A 22 -27.68 -18.26 -5.92
C MET A 22 -27.46 -16.77 -5.75
N ASP A 23 -28.27 -15.92 -6.38
CA ASP A 23 -28.27 -14.48 -6.20
C ASP A 23 -29.60 -14.03 -5.60
N GLN A 24 -29.54 -13.39 -4.44
CA GLN A 24 -30.71 -12.92 -3.68
C GLN A 24 -31.83 -13.98 -3.48
N GLY A 25 -31.44 -15.27 -3.35
CA GLY A 25 -32.37 -16.40 -3.18
C GLY A 25 -32.93 -16.96 -4.49
N LEU A 26 -32.53 -16.43 -5.65
CA LEU A 26 -32.87 -16.96 -6.97
C LEU A 26 -31.70 -17.76 -7.54
N PHE A 27 -32.00 -18.96 -8.08
CA PHE A 27 -31.02 -19.77 -8.75
C PHE A 27 -30.86 -19.32 -10.21
N ALA A 28 -29.64 -19.03 -10.62
CA ALA A 28 -29.25 -18.77 -11.99
C ALA A 28 -28.25 -19.83 -12.46
N PRO A 29 -28.55 -20.61 -13.51
CA PRO A 29 -27.60 -21.55 -14.08
C PRO A 29 -26.41 -20.80 -14.68
N THR A 30 -25.21 -21.37 -14.57
CA THR A 30 -24.02 -20.83 -15.23
C THR A 30 -23.87 -21.48 -16.59
N GLU A 31 -24.19 -20.77 -17.65
CA GLU A 31 -24.07 -21.26 -19.04
C GLU A 31 -22.63 -21.11 -19.54
N GLU A 32 -21.95 -20.02 -19.17
CA GLU A 32 -20.57 -19.76 -19.58
C GLU A 32 -19.76 -19.09 -18.46
N GLY A 33 -18.46 -19.39 -18.42
CA GLY A 33 -17.49 -18.71 -17.53
C GLY A 33 -17.58 -19.11 -16.08
N THR A 34 -17.31 -18.14 -15.20
CA THR A 34 -17.41 -18.26 -13.73
C THR A 34 -18.22 -17.10 -13.19
N PRO A 35 -19.02 -17.32 -12.14
CA PRO A 35 -19.82 -16.24 -11.55
C PRO A 35 -18.92 -15.12 -11.03
N GLN A 36 -19.37 -13.88 -11.24
CA GLN A 36 -18.66 -12.70 -10.74
C GLN A 36 -18.66 -12.71 -9.20
N GLY A 37 -17.47 -12.59 -8.58
CA GLY A 37 -17.28 -12.65 -7.14
C GLY A 37 -17.02 -14.05 -6.56
N GLY A 38 -16.99 -15.11 -7.39
CA GLY A 38 -16.63 -16.44 -6.94
C GLY A 38 -15.18 -16.50 -6.40
N VAL A 39 -14.98 -17.19 -5.27
CA VAL A 39 -13.67 -17.24 -4.57
C VAL A 39 -12.58 -17.86 -5.45
N ILE A 40 -12.91 -18.87 -6.25
CA ILE A 40 -11.97 -19.60 -7.12
C ILE A 40 -11.84 -18.99 -8.51
N SER A 41 -12.76 -18.10 -8.92
CA SER A 41 -12.80 -17.52 -10.28
C SER A 41 -11.48 -16.88 -10.71
N PRO A 42 -10.77 -16.07 -9.85
CA PRO A 42 -9.49 -15.48 -10.25
C PRO A 42 -8.40 -16.52 -10.51
N LEU A 43 -8.41 -17.65 -9.79
CA LEU A 43 -7.46 -18.72 -9.99
C LEU A 43 -7.73 -19.44 -11.32
N LEU A 44 -8.98 -19.82 -11.56
CA LEU A 44 -9.37 -20.50 -12.80
C LEU A 44 -9.13 -19.64 -14.04
N PHE A 45 -9.37 -18.33 -13.91
CA PHE A 45 -9.07 -17.36 -14.97
C PHE A 45 -7.56 -17.31 -15.26
N ASN A 46 -6.72 -17.29 -14.23
CA ASN A 46 -5.28 -17.36 -14.41
C ASN A 46 -4.81 -18.65 -15.07
N VAL A 47 -5.43 -19.78 -14.74
CA VAL A 47 -5.17 -21.07 -15.41
C VAL A 47 -5.58 -21.02 -16.89
N ALA A 48 -6.74 -20.42 -17.21
CA ALA A 48 -7.21 -20.28 -18.58
C ALA A 48 -6.29 -19.42 -19.45
N LEU A 49 -5.69 -18.37 -18.85
CA LEU A 49 -4.75 -17.46 -19.51
C LEU A 49 -3.27 -17.86 -19.37
N HIS A 50 -2.98 -19.03 -18.78
CA HIS A 50 -1.61 -19.55 -18.74
C HIS A 50 -1.10 -19.84 -20.16
N GLY A 51 0.14 -19.45 -20.45
CA GLY A 51 0.73 -19.55 -21.80
C GLY A 51 0.46 -18.34 -22.71
N MET A 52 -0.24 -17.30 -22.23
CA MET A 52 -0.50 -16.07 -23.00
C MET A 52 0.79 -15.36 -23.43
N GLU A 53 1.84 -15.40 -22.61
CA GLU A 53 3.16 -14.83 -22.93
C GLU A 53 3.80 -15.55 -24.11
N ASP A 54 3.76 -16.89 -24.15
CA ASP A 54 4.28 -17.68 -25.24
C ASP A 54 3.50 -17.42 -26.52
N ALA A 55 2.18 -17.32 -26.43
CA ALA A 55 1.31 -17.00 -27.57
C ALA A 55 1.60 -15.59 -28.12
N ALA A 56 1.89 -14.62 -27.26
CA ALA A 56 2.34 -13.29 -27.65
C ALA A 56 3.73 -13.28 -28.30
N GLY A 57 4.49 -14.36 -28.17
CA GLY A 57 5.85 -14.47 -28.68
C GLY A 57 6.92 -13.88 -27.78
N VAL A 58 6.62 -13.73 -26.48
CA VAL A 58 7.60 -13.29 -25.48
C VAL A 58 8.75 -14.30 -25.39
N ARG A 59 9.97 -13.82 -25.37
CA ARG A 59 11.17 -14.64 -25.19
C ARG A 59 12.03 -14.07 -24.09
N TYR A 60 12.58 -14.95 -23.26
CA TYR A 60 13.49 -14.59 -22.17
C TYR A 60 14.93 -15.01 -22.49
N ASN A 61 15.88 -14.29 -21.92
CA ASN A 61 17.28 -14.67 -21.99
C ASN A 61 17.52 -15.88 -21.06
N ALA A 62 18.06 -16.97 -21.59
CA ALA A 62 18.28 -18.19 -20.84
C ALA A 62 19.48 -18.12 -19.88
N THR A 63 20.53 -17.37 -20.27
CA THR A 63 21.82 -17.36 -19.57
C THR A 63 22.42 -15.96 -19.50
N GLY A 64 23.47 -15.78 -18.71
CA GLY A 64 24.23 -14.55 -18.61
C GLY A 64 23.74 -13.60 -17.51
N ARG A 65 24.28 -12.38 -17.51
CA ARG A 65 23.97 -11.34 -16.52
C ARG A 65 22.51 -10.92 -16.55
N ASP A 66 21.88 -10.98 -17.72
CA ASP A 66 20.50 -10.60 -17.97
C ASP A 66 19.57 -11.83 -18.12
N ALA A 67 19.98 -12.99 -17.57
CA ALA A 67 19.12 -14.17 -17.50
C ALA A 67 17.75 -13.81 -16.92
N ASP A 68 16.71 -14.44 -17.47
CA ASP A 68 15.30 -14.19 -17.10
C ASP A 68 14.77 -12.78 -17.42
N SER A 69 15.53 -11.93 -18.10
CA SER A 69 15.00 -10.70 -18.67
C SER A 69 14.39 -10.95 -20.05
N VAL A 70 13.44 -10.11 -20.45
CA VAL A 70 12.86 -10.17 -21.80
C VAL A 70 13.96 -9.92 -22.84
N ARG A 71 14.07 -10.79 -23.81
CA ARG A 71 15.08 -10.70 -24.88
C ARG A 71 14.83 -9.46 -25.74
N SER A 72 15.89 -8.76 -26.11
CA SER A 72 15.81 -7.60 -27.00
C SER A 72 15.11 -7.97 -28.33
N GLY A 73 14.19 -7.10 -28.78
CA GLY A 73 13.34 -7.32 -29.94
C GLY A 73 12.13 -8.22 -29.71
N SER A 74 12.03 -8.91 -28.58
CA SER A 74 10.86 -9.66 -28.18
C SER A 74 9.80 -8.72 -27.57
N PRO A 75 8.48 -8.98 -27.77
CA PRO A 75 7.47 -8.27 -27.03
C PRO A 75 7.60 -8.57 -25.52
N ALA A 76 7.12 -7.65 -24.67
CA ALA A 76 7.02 -7.86 -23.23
C ALA A 76 5.56 -7.75 -22.79
N LEU A 77 5.02 -8.78 -22.17
CA LEU A 77 3.64 -8.84 -21.71
C LEU A 77 3.58 -8.62 -20.20
N VAL A 78 2.70 -7.73 -19.76
CA VAL A 78 2.38 -7.49 -18.34
C VAL A 78 0.88 -7.68 -18.18
N ARG A 79 0.47 -8.63 -17.35
CA ARG A 79 -0.94 -8.98 -17.14
C ARG A 79 -1.31 -8.90 -15.65
N TYR A 80 -2.50 -8.41 -15.39
CA TYR A 80 -3.16 -8.45 -14.11
C TYR A 80 -4.63 -8.82 -14.31
N ALA A 81 -5.00 -10.04 -13.95
CA ALA A 81 -6.30 -10.62 -14.25
C ALA A 81 -6.62 -10.54 -15.76
N ASP A 82 -7.69 -9.87 -16.15
CA ASP A 82 -8.14 -9.62 -17.51
C ASP A 82 -7.46 -8.42 -18.17
N ASP A 83 -6.93 -7.49 -17.37
CA ASP A 83 -6.18 -6.34 -17.89
C ASP A 83 -4.74 -6.73 -18.26
N PHE A 84 -4.30 -6.41 -19.47
CA PHE A 84 -2.92 -6.61 -19.87
C PHE A 84 -2.41 -5.54 -20.84
N VAL A 85 -1.10 -5.44 -20.91
CA VAL A 85 -0.38 -4.56 -21.83
C VAL A 85 0.74 -5.37 -22.48
N VAL A 86 0.91 -5.23 -23.79
CA VAL A 86 2.06 -5.77 -24.51
C VAL A 86 2.88 -4.61 -25.04
N MET A 87 4.13 -4.57 -24.64
CA MET A 87 5.09 -3.58 -25.15
C MET A 87 5.84 -4.17 -26.32
N CYS A 88 5.76 -3.51 -27.48
CA CYS A 88 6.34 -3.92 -28.73
C CYS A 88 7.36 -2.90 -29.24
N GLY A 89 8.30 -3.32 -30.07
CA GLY A 89 9.32 -2.48 -30.66
C GLY A 89 8.80 -1.63 -31.84
N SER A 90 7.74 -2.10 -32.51
CA SER A 90 7.09 -1.38 -33.61
C SER A 90 5.59 -1.60 -33.63
N ARG A 91 4.90 -0.82 -34.47
CA ARG A 91 3.45 -0.95 -34.66
C ARG A 91 3.08 -2.28 -35.34
N GLU A 92 3.85 -2.67 -36.32
CA GLU A 92 3.66 -3.94 -37.07
C GLU A 92 3.76 -5.13 -36.11
N GLN A 93 4.75 -5.13 -35.22
CA GLN A 93 4.87 -6.15 -34.17
C GLN A 93 3.65 -6.16 -33.24
N ALA A 94 3.11 -4.98 -32.89
CA ALA A 94 1.93 -4.90 -32.02
C ALA A 94 0.67 -5.45 -32.71
N GLU A 95 0.51 -5.19 -34.01
CA GLU A 95 -0.59 -5.73 -34.82
C GLU A 95 -0.46 -7.26 -34.98
N GLU A 96 0.76 -7.77 -35.22
CA GLU A 96 1.04 -9.21 -35.27
C GLU A 96 0.72 -9.90 -33.95
N VAL A 97 1.16 -9.34 -32.82
CA VAL A 97 0.87 -9.86 -31.47
C VAL A 97 -0.63 -9.85 -31.20
N LYS A 98 -1.35 -8.79 -31.58
CA LYS A 98 -2.82 -8.75 -31.47
C LYS A 98 -3.45 -9.91 -32.25
N GLY A 99 -3.03 -10.17 -33.48
CA GLY A 99 -3.51 -11.29 -34.30
C GLY A 99 -3.25 -12.66 -33.66
N ARG A 100 -2.01 -12.90 -33.19
CA ARG A 100 -1.64 -14.14 -32.50
C ARG A 100 -2.48 -14.37 -31.26
N LEU A 101 -2.65 -13.35 -30.43
CA LEU A 101 -3.46 -13.45 -29.21
C LEU A 101 -4.94 -13.64 -29.53
N THR A 102 -5.49 -13.02 -30.56
CA THR A 102 -6.87 -13.27 -31.02
C THR A 102 -7.06 -14.76 -31.36
N THR A 103 -6.18 -15.32 -32.18
CA THR A 103 -6.22 -16.75 -32.56
C THR A 103 -6.07 -17.65 -31.32
N TRP A 104 -5.26 -17.26 -30.34
CA TRP A 104 -5.04 -18.04 -29.12
C TRP A 104 -6.22 -17.96 -28.14
N LEU A 105 -6.93 -16.84 -28.07
CA LEU A 105 -8.08 -16.61 -27.16
C LEU A 105 -9.36 -17.28 -27.68
N THR A 106 -9.60 -17.28 -29.00
CA THR A 106 -10.83 -17.80 -29.62
C THR A 106 -11.22 -19.21 -29.18
N PRO A 107 -10.31 -20.23 -29.17
CA PRO A 107 -10.68 -21.58 -28.72
C PRO A 107 -10.91 -21.66 -27.18
N ARG A 108 -10.67 -20.59 -26.45
CA ARG A 108 -10.93 -20.46 -25.00
C ARG A 108 -12.27 -19.80 -24.72
N GLY A 109 -13.03 -19.44 -25.77
CA GLY A 109 -14.26 -18.66 -25.62
C GLY A 109 -14.01 -17.19 -25.19
N LEU A 110 -12.79 -16.66 -25.41
CA LEU A 110 -12.40 -15.32 -25.03
C LEU A 110 -12.14 -14.46 -26.26
N ALA A 111 -12.51 -13.19 -26.18
CA ALA A 111 -12.27 -12.20 -27.23
C ALA A 111 -11.78 -10.89 -26.64
N PHE A 112 -11.11 -10.07 -27.44
CA PHE A 112 -10.80 -8.70 -27.08
C PHE A 112 -12.08 -7.85 -27.05
N ASN A 113 -12.14 -6.97 -26.06
CA ASN A 113 -13.07 -5.87 -26.11
C ASN A 113 -12.49 -4.81 -27.07
N GLU A 114 -13.03 -4.69 -28.27
CA GLU A 114 -12.49 -3.80 -29.30
C GLU A 114 -12.55 -2.32 -28.93
N ASP A 115 -13.53 -1.89 -28.11
CA ASP A 115 -13.62 -0.52 -27.62
C ASP A 115 -12.49 -0.15 -26.65
N LYS A 116 -11.97 -1.15 -25.92
CA LYS A 116 -10.91 -0.98 -24.91
C LYS A 116 -9.53 -1.33 -25.44
N THR A 117 -9.44 -2.18 -26.48
CA THR A 117 -8.15 -2.64 -27.01
C THR A 117 -7.59 -1.63 -28.01
N ARG A 118 -6.43 -1.05 -27.68
CA ARG A 118 -5.81 0.00 -28.50
C ARG A 118 -4.33 -0.25 -28.69
N ILE A 119 -3.84 0.04 -29.90
CA ILE A 119 -2.40 0.12 -30.17
C ILE A 119 -2.02 1.60 -30.11
N LEU A 120 -1.11 1.94 -29.22
CA LEU A 120 -0.72 3.33 -28.91
C LEU A 120 0.79 3.47 -28.96
N HIS A 121 1.27 4.62 -29.39
CA HIS A 121 2.68 4.98 -29.30
C HIS A 121 3.06 5.33 -27.84
N ALA A 122 4.24 4.87 -27.39
CA ALA A 122 4.68 5.06 -26.00
C ALA A 122 4.82 6.54 -25.57
N GLU A 123 5.03 7.46 -26.54
CA GLU A 123 5.08 8.90 -26.29
C GLU A 123 3.69 9.53 -26.09
N SER A 124 2.64 8.93 -26.63
CA SER A 124 1.27 9.34 -26.34
C SER A 124 0.87 8.93 -24.91
N GLY A 125 1.42 7.82 -24.43
CA GLY A 125 1.16 7.25 -23.13
C GLY A 125 -0.19 6.56 -23.04
N PHE A 126 -0.36 5.77 -21.98
CA PHE A 126 -1.61 5.06 -21.68
C PHE A 126 -1.77 4.89 -20.17
N ASP A 127 -3.01 4.68 -19.76
CA ASP A 127 -3.32 4.39 -18.37
C ASP A 127 -3.50 2.87 -18.19
N PHE A 128 -2.82 2.32 -17.15
CA PHE A 128 -2.90 0.90 -16.79
C PHE A 128 -2.92 0.77 -15.27
N LEU A 129 -3.91 0.09 -14.72
CA LEU A 129 -4.10 -0.13 -13.27
C LEU A 129 -4.00 1.15 -12.41
N GLY A 130 -4.49 2.26 -12.95
CA GLY A 130 -4.44 3.56 -12.27
C GLY A 130 -3.11 4.29 -12.40
N PHE A 131 -2.16 3.76 -13.14
CA PHE A 131 -0.89 4.40 -13.48
C PHE A 131 -0.94 4.93 -14.91
N ASN A 132 -0.35 6.08 -15.16
CA ASN A 132 -0.04 6.58 -16.49
C ASN A 132 1.39 6.18 -16.84
N VAL A 133 1.53 5.41 -17.90
CA VAL A 133 2.80 4.94 -18.45
C VAL A 133 3.08 5.73 -19.72
N ARG A 134 4.16 6.49 -19.74
CA ARG A 134 4.49 7.35 -20.88
C ARG A 134 5.99 7.57 -21.04
N ARG A 135 6.46 7.65 -22.29
CA ARG A 135 7.83 8.01 -22.63
C ARG A 135 7.94 9.52 -22.83
N TYR A 136 8.80 10.17 -22.03
CA TYR A 136 9.09 11.60 -22.11
C TYR A 136 10.56 11.79 -22.51
N HIS A 137 10.83 12.39 -23.66
CA HIS A 137 12.20 12.65 -24.10
C HIS A 137 13.12 11.43 -23.94
N GLY A 138 12.70 10.28 -24.42
CA GLY A 138 13.43 9.02 -24.34
C GLY A 138 13.39 8.29 -22.99
N LYS A 139 12.85 8.89 -21.92
CA LYS A 139 12.77 8.29 -20.59
C LYS A 139 11.35 7.79 -20.29
N LEU A 140 11.22 6.52 -19.92
CA LEU A 140 9.94 5.98 -19.46
C LEU A 140 9.65 6.46 -18.04
N LEU A 141 8.51 7.13 -17.87
CA LEU A 141 8.00 7.56 -16.57
C LEU A 141 6.66 6.90 -16.30
N ILE A 142 6.51 6.39 -15.10
CA ILE A 142 5.25 5.86 -14.57
C ILE A 142 4.81 6.79 -13.45
N LYS A 143 3.57 7.29 -13.54
CA LYS A 143 2.98 8.26 -12.60
C LYS A 143 1.57 7.82 -12.21
N PRO A 144 0.98 8.32 -11.11
CA PRO A 144 -0.45 8.17 -10.88
C PRO A 144 -1.25 8.78 -12.03
N SER A 145 -2.22 8.05 -12.61
CA SER A 145 -3.04 8.56 -13.71
C SER A 145 -3.89 9.76 -13.30
N LEU A 146 -4.28 10.60 -14.24
CA LEU A 146 -5.15 11.75 -13.96
C LEU A 146 -6.52 11.31 -13.41
N ALA A 147 -7.04 10.20 -13.92
CA ALA A 147 -8.28 9.62 -13.43
C ALA A 147 -8.16 9.16 -11.96
N ALA A 148 -7.03 8.54 -11.59
CA ALA A 148 -6.76 8.14 -10.20
C ALA A 148 -6.62 9.35 -9.27
N GLN A 149 -5.96 10.41 -9.73
CA GLN A 149 -5.83 11.67 -8.99
C GLN A 149 -7.18 12.38 -8.79
N ARG A 150 -8.06 12.34 -9.79
CA ARG A 150 -9.42 12.89 -9.70
C ARG A 150 -10.24 12.11 -8.69
N ARG A 151 -10.30 10.78 -8.81
CA ARG A 151 -11.04 9.92 -7.88
C ARG A 151 -10.63 10.09 -6.42
N ILE A 152 -9.33 10.21 -6.13
CA ILE A 152 -8.90 10.41 -4.73
C ILE A 152 -9.30 11.80 -4.21
N ARG A 153 -9.23 12.87 -5.03
CA ARG A 153 -9.69 14.21 -4.64
C ARG A 153 -11.19 14.24 -4.36
N GLU A 154 -11.99 13.64 -5.23
CA GLU A 154 -13.44 13.51 -5.07
C GLU A 154 -13.77 12.74 -3.79
N ARG A 155 -13.13 11.58 -3.57
CA ARG A 155 -13.31 10.79 -2.36
C ARG A 155 -12.96 11.57 -1.09
N LEU A 156 -11.81 12.23 -1.05
CA LEU A 156 -11.40 13.03 0.11
C LEU A 156 -12.37 14.19 0.36
N SER A 157 -12.86 14.84 -0.70
CA SER A 157 -13.84 15.93 -0.59
C SER A 157 -15.19 15.43 -0.06
N ALA A 158 -15.68 14.30 -0.54
CA ALA A 158 -16.92 13.67 -0.08
C ALA A 158 -16.83 13.24 1.41
N GLU A 159 -15.71 12.59 1.79
CA GLU A 159 -15.50 12.18 3.18
C GLU A 159 -15.40 13.41 4.13
N MET A 160 -14.71 14.47 3.72
CA MET A 160 -14.61 15.70 4.52
C MET A 160 -15.95 16.42 4.63
N LEU A 161 -16.80 16.33 3.61
CA LEU A 161 -18.17 16.87 3.65
C LEU A 161 -19.05 16.07 4.62
N ALA A 162 -18.98 14.74 4.55
CA ALA A 162 -19.72 13.84 5.45
C ALA A 162 -19.29 13.97 6.92
N LEU A 163 -18.05 14.43 7.16
CA LEU A 163 -17.51 14.64 8.52
C LEU A 163 -17.80 16.05 9.08
N ARG A 164 -18.66 16.86 8.44
CA ARG A 164 -19.14 18.11 9.04
C ARG A 164 -19.91 17.80 10.33
N GLY A 165 -19.60 18.55 11.39
CA GLY A 165 -20.17 18.28 12.72
C GLY A 165 -19.41 17.24 13.55
N ALA A 166 -18.51 16.47 12.97
CA ALA A 166 -17.65 15.56 13.71
C ALA A 166 -16.48 16.33 14.39
N ASN A 167 -15.85 15.73 15.40
CA ASN A 167 -14.62 16.28 16.00
C ASN A 167 -13.37 15.94 15.18
N ALA A 168 -12.26 16.66 15.45
CA ALA A 168 -11.01 16.49 14.71
C ALA A 168 -10.47 15.04 14.81
N ALA A 169 -10.61 14.38 15.93
CA ALA A 169 -10.16 13.00 16.12
C ALA A 169 -10.91 12.02 15.19
N ALA A 170 -12.21 12.23 14.96
CA ALA A 170 -13.01 11.43 14.03
C ALA A 170 -12.54 11.66 12.57
N VAL A 171 -12.29 12.93 12.18
CA VAL A 171 -11.72 13.27 10.88
C VAL A 171 -10.40 12.54 10.66
N LEU A 172 -9.48 12.59 11.62
CA LEU A 172 -8.17 11.94 11.53
C LEU A 172 -8.28 10.41 11.42
N ARG A 173 -9.18 9.79 12.18
CA ARG A 173 -9.42 8.32 12.11
C ARG A 173 -9.92 7.88 10.74
N LYS A 174 -10.76 8.69 10.09
CA LYS A 174 -11.34 8.35 8.79
C LYS A 174 -10.36 8.65 7.64
N ILE A 175 -9.69 9.79 7.66
CA ILE A 175 -8.88 10.28 6.54
C ILE A 175 -7.48 9.63 6.49
N ASN A 176 -6.82 9.45 7.64
CA ASN A 176 -5.47 8.90 7.67
C ASN A 176 -5.32 7.52 6.99
N PRO A 177 -6.24 6.55 7.15
CA PRO A 177 -6.18 5.28 6.42
C PRO A 177 -6.24 5.45 4.90
N ILE A 178 -7.06 6.40 4.41
CA ILE A 178 -7.18 6.69 2.97
C ILE A 178 -5.86 7.23 2.43
N ILE A 179 -5.27 8.23 3.11
CA ILE A 179 -3.97 8.81 2.72
C ILE A 179 -2.89 7.72 2.71
N ARG A 180 -2.78 6.93 3.78
CA ARG A 180 -1.77 5.87 3.88
C ARG A 180 -1.93 4.82 2.80
N GLY A 181 -3.15 4.35 2.55
CA GLY A 181 -3.43 3.32 1.54
C GLY A 181 -3.07 3.81 0.13
N TRP A 182 -3.51 5.03 -0.23
CA TRP A 182 -3.23 5.61 -1.53
C TRP A 182 -1.72 5.90 -1.71
N SER A 183 -1.08 6.48 -0.71
CA SER A 183 0.36 6.73 -0.74
C SER A 183 1.18 5.45 -0.85
N ALA A 184 0.79 4.39 -0.12
CA ALA A 184 1.47 3.10 -0.16
C ALA A 184 1.40 2.46 -1.55
N TYR A 185 0.27 2.60 -2.26
CA TYR A 185 0.10 2.09 -3.61
C TYR A 185 0.98 2.83 -4.62
N TYR A 186 0.96 4.17 -4.58
CA TYR A 186 1.66 5.00 -5.57
C TYR A 186 3.12 5.36 -5.21
N ARG A 187 3.63 4.97 -4.04
CA ARG A 187 5.03 5.22 -3.65
C ARG A 187 6.06 4.50 -4.51
N THR A 188 5.63 3.54 -5.32
CA THR A 188 6.51 2.73 -6.17
C THR A 188 6.90 3.43 -7.48
N VAL A 189 6.25 4.54 -7.80
CA VAL A 189 6.39 5.28 -9.06
C VAL A 189 6.72 6.76 -8.83
N VAL A 190 6.80 7.54 -9.90
CA VAL A 190 7.09 8.99 -9.84
C VAL A 190 5.84 9.75 -9.37
N SER A 191 5.66 9.89 -8.06
CA SER A 191 4.46 10.45 -7.44
C SER A 191 4.70 11.66 -6.54
N SER A 192 5.94 12.13 -6.37
CA SER A 192 6.28 13.20 -5.42
C SER A 192 5.48 14.49 -5.64
N GLU A 193 5.34 14.94 -6.89
CA GLU A 193 4.59 16.15 -7.23
C GLU A 193 3.07 15.97 -6.98
N VAL A 194 2.56 14.78 -7.31
CA VAL A 194 1.16 14.43 -7.05
C VAL A 194 0.90 14.41 -5.53
N PHE A 195 1.82 13.88 -4.75
CA PHE A 195 1.71 13.87 -3.27
C PHE A 195 1.67 15.29 -2.70
N LYS A 196 2.54 16.20 -3.17
CA LYS A 196 2.51 17.60 -2.76
C LYS A 196 1.19 18.28 -3.14
N ALA A 197 0.70 18.05 -4.35
CA ALA A 197 -0.58 18.60 -4.82
C ALA A 197 -1.78 18.08 -4.01
N LEU A 198 -1.74 16.81 -3.57
CA LEU A 198 -2.76 16.23 -2.70
C LEU A 198 -2.65 16.77 -1.26
N ASP A 199 -1.46 17.06 -0.76
CA ASP A 199 -1.27 17.72 0.54
C ASP A 199 -1.89 19.12 0.55
N SER A 200 -1.69 19.90 -0.52
CA SER A 200 -2.31 21.22 -0.68
C SER A 200 -3.84 21.12 -0.75
N HIS A 201 -4.36 20.12 -1.45
CA HIS A 201 -5.79 19.85 -1.49
C HIS A 201 -6.34 19.50 -0.11
N MET A 202 -5.67 18.62 0.65
CA MET A 202 -6.06 18.26 2.01
C MET A 202 -6.00 19.46 2.96
N TRP A 203 -4.98 20.30 2.84
CA TRP A 203 -4.92 21.54 3.62
C TRP A 203 -6.16 22.42 3.38
N THR A 204 -6.54 22.61 2.12
CA THR A 204 -7.75 23.37 1.77
C THR A 204 -9.01 22.75 2.35
N LEU A 205 -9.16 21.43 2.27
CA LEU A 205 -10.33 20.72 2.79
C LEU A 205 -10.42 20.81 4.32
N THR A 206 -9.31 20.59 5.02
CA THR A 206 -9.26 20.66 6.49
C THR A 206 -9.47 22.06 7.00
N TYR A 207 -8.96 23.08 6.29
CA TYR A 207 -9.21 24.47 6.64
C TYR A 207 -10.69 24.85 6.45
N LYS A 208 -11.31 24.45 5.33
CA LYS A 208 -12.75 24.64 5.07
C LYS A 208 -13.61 23.96 6.15
N TRP A 209 -13.26 22.75 6.51
CA TRP A 209 -13.92 21.99 7.57
C TRP A 209 -13.81 22.74 8.93
N ALA A 210 -12.62 23.18 9.31
CA ALA A 210 -12.38 23.89 10.56
C ALA A 210 -13.12 25.24 10.62
N LYS A 211 -13.17 25.96 9.51
CA LYS A 211 -13.93 27.24 9.40
C LYS A 211 -15.43 27.00 9.46
N HIS A 212 -15.93 25.90 8.86
CA HIS A 212 -17.35 25.51 8.96
C HIS A 212 -17.74 25.14 10.41
N SER A 213 -16.85 24.43 11.12
CA SER A 213 -17.08 24.04 12.52
C SER A 213 -17.10 25.24 13.48
N HIS A 214 -16.43 26.34 13.11
CA HIS A 214 -16.32 27.56 13.93
C HIS A 214 -16.52 28.84 13.08
N PRO A 215 -17.75 29.09 12.56
CA PRO A 215 -18.01 30.18 11.64
C PRO A 215 -17.70 31.57 12.23
N ASN A 216 -17.94 31.74 13.52
CA ASN A 216 -17.78 33.02 14.24
C ASN A 216 -16.36 33.25 14.80
N LYS A 217 -15.43 32.32 14.61
CA LYS A 217 -14.03 32.47 15.07
C LYS A 217 -13.13 33.05 13.99
N SER A 218 -12.15 33.83 14.42
CA SER A 218 -11.17 34.45 13.51
C SER A 218 -10.31 33.38 12.80
N LYS A 219 -9.73 33.74 11.65
CA LYS A 219 -8.79 32.86 10.93
C LYS A 219 -7.60 32.42 11.79
N HIS A 220 -7.08 33.35 12.61
CA HIS A 220 -5.98 33.06 13.54
C HIS A 220 -6.36 32.04 14.61
N TRP A 221 -7.54 32.16 15.19
CA TRP A 221 -8.04 31.21 16.17
C TRP A 221 -8.20 29.81 15.57
N VAL A 222 -8.80 29.71 14.37
CA VAL A 222 -8.97 28.44 13.65
C VAL A 222 -7.62 27.79 13.35
N ALA A 223 -6.65 28.57 12.86
CA ALA A 223 -5.30 28.07 12.60
C ALA A 223 -4.63 27.61 13.89
N ALA A 224 -4.66 28.40 14.96
CA ALA A 224 -4.08 28.03 16.23
C ALA A 224 -4.74 26.78 16.88
N ARG A 225 -6.05 26.57 16.70
CA ARG A 225 -6.77 25.42 17.25
C ARG A 225 -6.44 24.12 16.54
N TYR A 226 -6.37 24.12 15.21
CA TYR A 226 -6.33 22.92 14.40
C TYR A 226 -5.01 22.68 13.68
N PHE A 227 -4.15 23.65 13.54
CA PHE A 227 -2.87 23.52 12.86
C PHE A 227 -1.70 23.76 13.81
N GLY A 228 -0.60 23.05 13.56
CA GLY A 228 0.59 23.17 14.40
C GLY A 228 1.67 22.16 14.05
N ALA A 229 2.77 22.19 14.82
CA ALA A 229 3.86 21.24 14.72
C ALA A 229 3.54 19.98 15.53
N PHE A 230 2.67 19.12 15.00
CA PHE A 230 2.26 17.88 15.67
C PHE A 230 3.27 16.74 15.50
N HIS A 231 4.06 16.77 14.42
CA HIS A 231 5.02 15.70 14.15
C HIS A 231 6.36 16.04 14.81
N LYS A 232 6.79 15.22 15.76
CA LYS A 232 7.97 15.48 16.60
C LYS A 232 9.30 15.63 15.85
N THR A 233 9.48 14.89 14.74
CA THR A 233 10.75 14.86 13.99
C THR A 233 10.71 15.70 12.69
N ARG A 234 9.61 16.39 12.40
CA ARG A 234 9.47 17.23 11.20
C ARG A 234 9.15 18.66 11.58
N ASN A 235 9.92 19.59 11.07
CA ASN A 235 9.65 21.01 11.22
C ASN A 235 8.54 21.46 10.25
N ASP A 236 7.32 21.01 10.49
CA ASP A 236 6.15 21.34 9.69
C ASP A 236 5.06 21.89 10.62
N ARG A 237 4.85 23.21 10.54
CA ARG A 237 3.91 23.95 11.39
C ARG A 237 2.48 23.96 10.87
N TRP A 238 2.25 23.45 9.64
CA TRP A 238 0.95 23.45 8.98
C TRP A 238 0.36 22.04 8.87
N VAL A 239 0.40 21.32 9.98
CA VAL A 239 -0.20 19.98 10.09
C VAL A 239 -1.53 20.11 10.80
N PHE A 240 -2.61 19.60 10.18
CA PHE A 240 -3.90 19.53 10.85
C PHE A 240 -3.86 18.45 11.93
N GLY A 241 -4.34 18.76 13.12
CA GLY A 241 -4.31 17.84 14.25
C GLY A 241 -5.32 18.18 15.33
N ASP A 242 -5.43 17.24 16.24
CA ASP A 242 -6.23 17.35 17.45
C ASP A 242 -5.32 17.53 18.65
N ARG A 243 -5.43 18.67 19.33
CA ARG A 243 -4.55 19.02 20.47
C ARG A 243 -4.83 18.18 21.71
N GLU A 244 -6.04 17.67 21.85
CA GLU A 244 -6.42 16.87 23.02
C GLU A 244 -5.83 15.46 22.95
N SER A 245 -5.91 14.81 21.77
CA SER A 245 -5.36 13.47 21.57
C SER A 245 -3.92 13.46 21.08
N GLY A 246 -3.36 14.59 20.63
CA GLY A 246 -2.08 14.69 19.96
C GLY A 246 -2.06 14.01 18.57
N ALA A 247 -3.22 13.54 18.09
CA ALA A 247 -3.33 12.92 16.78
C ALA A 247 -3.25 13.98 15.66
N TYR A 248 -2.69 13.60 14.52
CA TYR A 248 -2.51 14.52 13.40
C TYR A 248 -2.73 13.85 12.05
N LEU A 249 -2.98 14.68 11.03
CA LEU A 249 -3.15 14.25 9.66
C LEU A 249 -1.77 13.95 9.05
N VAL A 250 -1.61 12.74 8.54
CA VAL A 250 -0.42 12.38 7.78
C VAL A 250 -0.47 13.05 6.41
N LYS A 251 0.69 13.51 5.92
CA LYS A 251 0.80 14.07 4.57
C LYS A 251 1.21 12.99 3.59
N PHE A 252 0.68 13.06 2.37
CA PHE A 252 1.07 12.17 1.26
C PHE A 252 2.57 12.28 0.99
N SER A 253 3.13 13.49 0.96
CA SER A 253 4.53 13.77 0.71
C SER A 253 5.50 13.23 1.77
N TRP A 254 5.01 12.83 2.93
CA TRP A 254 5.84 12.16 3.94
C TRP A 254 6.13 10.70 3.57
N THR A 255 5.41 10.15 2.62
CA THR A 255 5.64 8.79 2.14
C THR A 255 6.87 8.77 1.24
N LYS A 256 7.92 8.07 1.67
CA LYS A 256 9.15 7.90 0.88
C LYS A 256 8.85 7.11 -0.39
N ILE A 257 9.31 7.63 -1.54
CA ILE A 257 9.27 6.91 -2.81
C ILE A 257 10.26 5.75 -2.76
N VAL A 258 9.77 4.56 -3.06
CA VAL A 258 10.55 3.32 -3.10
C VAL A 258 10.18 2.59 -4.38
N ARG A 259 11.05 2.68 -5.38
CA ARG A 259 10.80 2.03 -6.67
C ARG A 259 10.67 0.52 -6.53
N HIS A 260 9.69 -0.04 -7.21
CA HIS A 260 9.52 -1.48 -7.30
C HIS A 260 10.74 -2.10 -7.99
N GLN A 261 11.22 -3.22 -7.45
CA GLN A 261 12.24 -4.02 -8.12
C GLN A 261 11.55 -5.16 -8.85
N LEU A 262 11.80 -5.28 -10.15
CA LEU A 262 11.25 -6.36 -10.96
C LEU A 262 11.67 -7.73 -10.37
N VAL A 263 10.75 -8.67 -10.36
CA VAL A 263 11.04 -10.09 -10.08
C VAL A 263 11.66 -10.69 -11.33
N LYS A 264 12.72 -11.46 -11.18
CA LYS A 264 13.36 -12.14 -12.32
C LYS A 264 12.45 -13.24 -12.87
N GLY A 265 12.21 -13.21 -14.17
CA GLY A 265 11.56 -14.27 -14.96
C GLY A 265 10.46 -15.05 -14.24
N GLY A 266 10.55 -16.36 -14.26
CA GLY A 266 9.65 -17.28 -13.60
C GLY A 266 9.89 -17.50 -12.09
N ALA A 267 10.67 -16.62 -11.40
CA ALA A 267 11.01 -16.81 -10.00
C ALA A 267 9.76 -16.81 -9.10
N SER A 268 9.37 -17.99 -8.64
CA SER A 268 8.28 -18.16 -7.66
C SER A 268 8.77 -18.02 -6.22
N PRO A 269 8.02 -17.35 -5.33
CA PRO A 269 8.31 -17.35 -3.90
C PRO A 269 8.13 -18.73 -3.25
N ASP A 270 7.43 -19.64 -3.91
CA ASP A 270 7.18 -21.00 -3.43
C ASP A 270 8.25 -21.99 -3.88
N ASP A 271 9.22 -21.56 -4.71
CA ASP A 271 10.35 -22.38 -5.14
C ASP A 271 11.44 -22.42 -4.05
N PRO A 272 11.70 -23.57 -3.42
CA PRO A 272 12.73 -23.71 -2.38
C PRO A 272 14.14 -23.37 -2.87
N ALA A 273 14.45 -23.62 -4.16
CA ALA A 273 15.75 -23.31 -4.75
C ALA A 273 16.03 -21.80 -4.80
N LEU A 274 14.99 -20.98 -4.80
CA LEU A 274 15.04 -19.53 -4.84
C LEU A 274 14.94 -18.87 -3.45
N ALA A 275 14.99 -19.64 -2.37
CA ALA A 275 14.90 -19.10 -1.01
C ALA A 275 15.94 -18.00 -0.73
N GLY A 276 17.18 -18.18 -1.17
CA GLY A 276 18.25 -17.19 -1.06
C GLY A 276 17.98 -15.90 -1.83
N TYR A 277 17.49 -16.01 -3.07
CA TYR A 277 17.08 -14.86 -3.89
C TYR A 277 15.97 -14.04 -3.20
N TRP A 278 14.95 -14.70 -2.69
CA TRP A 278 13.83 -14.06 -2.01
C TRP A 278 14.25 -13.45 -0.66
N SER A 279 15.11 -14.11 0.10
CA SER A 279 15.68 -13.56 1.33
C SER A 279 16.46 -12.28 1.06
N GLN A 280 17.40 -12.28 0.10
CA GLN A 280 18.18 -11.11 -0.27
C GLN A 280 17.30 -9.95 -0.81
N ARG A 281 16.26 -10.28 -1.59
CA ARG A 281 15.30 -9.29 -2.10
C ARG A 281 14.52 -8.61 -0.96
N ARG A 282 14.20 -9.35 0.11
CA ARG A 282 13.44 -8.85 1.26
C ARG A 282 14.26 -8.03 2.23
N THR A 283 15.52 -8.34 2.42
CA THR A 283 16.41 -7.50 3.24
C THR A 283 16.56 -6.09 2.67
N LYS A 284 16.40 -5.92 1.34
CA LYS A 284 16.36 -4.63 0.66
C LYS A 284 15.01 -3.92 0.75
N SER A 285 13.92 -4.62 1.08
CA SER A 285 12.60 -4.01 1.21
C SER A 285 12.38 -3.49 2.63
N THR A 286 12.35 -2.18 2.76
CA THR A 286 12.07 -1.52 4.05
C THR A 286 10.63 -1.85 4.48
N PRO A 287 10.39 -2.26 5.74
CA PRO A 287 9.05 -2.44 6.28
C PRO A 287 8.15 -1.21 6.03
N PRO A 288 6.82 -1.36 5.94
CA PRO A 288 5.90 -0.26 5.67
C PRO A 288 5.69 0.66 6.90
N ALA A 289 6.78 1.02 7.57
CA ALA A 289 6.81 1.96 8.67
C ALA A 289 7.56 3.23 8.23
N ASP A 290 7.30 4.35 8.89
CA ASP A 290 8.06 5.57 8.66
C ASP A 290 9.52 5.41 9.13
N ALA A 291 10.41 6.28 8.62
CA ALA A 291 11.84 6.19 8.89
C ALA A 291 12.17 6.30 10.40
N ALA A 292 11.39 7.07 11.16
CA ALA A 292 11.59 7.24 12.59
C ALA A 292 11.23 5.96 13.36
N THR A 293 10.08 5.35 13.06
CA THR A 293 9.69 4.05 13.62
C THR A 293 10.71 2.96 13.32
N LEU A 294 11.24 2.92 12.09
CA LEU A 294 12.27 1.95 11.70
C LEU A 294 13.60 2.19 12.43
N HIS A 295 13.99 3.44 12.61
CA HIS A 295 15.18 3.78 13.38
C HIS A 295 15.05 3.32 14.83
N LEU A 296 13.90 3.58 15.47
CA LEU A 296 13.62 3.18 16.84
C LEU A 296 13.56 1.66 16.98
N LEU A 297 12.93 0.94 16.05
CA LEU A 297 12.92 -0.53 16.04
C LEU A 297 14.33 -1.10 15.98
N ARG A 298 15.22 -0.52 15.17
CA ARG A 298 16.62 -0.94 15.10
C ARG A 298 17.38 -0.62 16.39
N LYS A 299 17.24 0.62 16.91
CA LYS A 299 17.87 1.06 18.17
C LYS A 299 17.46 0.19 19.37
N GLN A 300 16.20 -0.27 19.38
CA GLN A 300 15.63 -1.10 20.45
C GLN A 300 15.75 -2.61 20.18
N HIS A 301 16.46 -3.03 19.12
CA HIS A 301 16.57 -4.44 18.71
C HIS A 301 15.21 -5.15 18.60
N GLY A 302 14.17 -4.41 18.18
CA GLY A 302 12.80 -4.91 18.05
C GLY A 302 12.08 -5.22 19.35
N ARG A 303 12.63 -4.84 20.51
CA ARG A 303 12.07 -5.15 21.83
C ARG A 303 11.48 -3.93 22.52
N CYS A 304 10.43 -4.18 23.31
CA CYS A 304 9.85 -3.16 24.19
C CYS A 304 10.76 -2.93 25.40
N PRO A 305 11.18 -1.68 25.69
CA PRO A 305 12.07 -1.41 26.85
C PRO A 305 11.42 -1.73 28.22
N VAL A 306 10.07 -1.75 28.30
CA VAL A 306 9.35 -2.00 29.56
C VAL A 306 9.25 -3.49 29.88
N CYS A 307 8.73 -4.29 28.94
CA CYS A 307 8.53 -5.73 29.19
C CYS A 307 9.58 -6.63 28.53
N ARG A 308 10.52 -6.05 27.77
CA ARG A 308 11.54 -6.76 26.98
C ARG A 308 10.99 -7.72 25.91
N GLY A 309 9.68 -7.87 25.83
CA GLY A 309 9.01 -8.64 24.79
C GLY A 309 9.19 -8.03 23.41
N LEU A 310 9.07 -8.87 22.38
CA LEU A 310 9.16 -8.40 20.99
C LEU A 310 8.01 -7.44 20.66
N LEU A 311 8.35 -6.29 20.14
CA LEU A 311 7.36 -5.32 19.65
C LEU A 311 6.58 -5.87 18.45
N LEU A 312 7.20 -6.76 17.70
CA LEU A 312 6.66 -7.44 16.54
C LEU A 312 6.91 -8.92 16.78
N HIS A 313 5.85 -9.70 16.98
CA HIS A 313 5.93 -11.13 17.30
C HIS A 313 6.68 -11.95 16.23
N ALA A 314 8.00 -11.93 16.29
CA ALA A 314 8.87 -12.84 15.57
C ALA A 314 10.11 -13.08 16.44
N ASP A 315 10.24 -14.26 16.98
CA ASP A 315 11.38 -14.63 17.82
C ASP A 315 12.69 -14.66 17.04
N HIS A 316 12.61 -14.79 15.72
CA HIS A 316 13.73 -14.74 14.79
C HIS A 316 13.37 -13.92 13.54
N PRO A 317 14.37 -13.30 12.87
CA PRO A 317 14.13 -12.72 11.56
C PRO A 317 13.61 -13.82 10.62
N PRO A 318 12.54 -13.51 9.83
CA PRO A 318 11.93 -14.51 8.96
C PRO A 318 12.96 -15.09 7.99
N GLN A 319 13.04 -16.42 7.93
CA GLN A 319 14.02 -17.17 7.13
C GLN A 319 13.44 -17.59 5.77
N SER A 320 12.11 -17.69 5.66
CA SER A 320 11.42 -18.14 4.46
C SER A 320 10.51 -17.07 3.87
N PRO A 321 10.15 -17.18 2.57
CA PRO A 321 9.17 -16.30 1.92
C PRO A 321 7.83 -16.20 2.66
N ARG A 322 7.32 -17.33 3.10
CA ARG A 322 6.04 -17.43 3.80
C ARG A 322 6.07 -16.75 5.17
N GLU A 323 7.16 -16.93 5.91
CA GLU A 323 7.36 -16.26 7.20
C GLU A 323 7.44 -14.73 7.02
N TRP A 324 8.09 -14.24 5.97
CA TRP A 324 8.15 -12.80 5.65
C TRP A 324 6.78 -12.20 5.34
N GLU A 325 5.94 -12.87 4.58
CA GLU A 325 4.58 -12.40 4.32
C GLU A 325 3.75 -12.39 5.59
N THR A 326 3.86 -13.44 6.41
CA THR A 326 3.22 -13.50 7.72
C THR A 326 3.73 -12.38 8.63
N TRP A 327 5.03 -12.17 8.69
CA TRP A 327 5.66 -11.12 9.48
C TRP A 327 5.24 -9.72 9.02
N ARG A 328 5.20 -9.45 7.71
CA ARG A 328 4.69 -8.20 7.16
C ARG A 328 3.21 -7.97 7.48
N ALA A 329 2.41 -9.03 7.47
CA ALA A 329 1.01 -8.95 7.87
C ALA A 329 0.86 -8.64 9.37
N VAL A 330 1.67 -9.26 10.22
CA VAL A 330 1.71 -9.00 11.67
C VAL A 330 2.17 -7.57 11.96
N ILE A 331 3.23 -7.08 11.31
CA ILE A 331 3.68 -5.69 11.43
C ILE A 331 2.57 -4.72 11.03
N ARG A 332 1.95 -4.96 9.88
CA ARG A 332 0.85 -4.12 9.38
C ARG A 332 -0.30 -4.10 10.38
N LYS A 333 -0.66 -5.26 10.92
CA LYS A 333 -1.72 -5.43 11.91
C LYS A 333 -1.38 -4.75 13.25
N ALA A 334 -0.15 -4.86 13.73
CA ALA A 334 0.32 -4.23 14.97
C ALA A 334 0.32 -2.70 14.87
N ILE A 335 0.79 -2.16 13.76
CA ILE A 335 0.78 -0.70 13.50
C ILE A 335 -0.65 -0.19 13.32
N THR A 336 -1.49 -0.89 12.55
CA THR A 336 -2.88 -0.49 12.26
C THR A 336 -3.77 -0.60 13.49
N ARG A 337 -3.59 -1.61 14.33
CA ARG A 337 -4.37 -1.84 15.56
C ARG A 337 -3.82 -1.11 16.79
N LYS A 338 -2.85 -0.21 16.62
CA LYS A 338 -2.20 0.51 17.72
C LYS A 338 -1.61 -0.40 18.80
N GLY A 339 -1.18 -1.60 18.45
CA GLY A 339 -0.47 -2.49 19.39
C GLY A 339 0.88 -1.92 19.82
N ILE A 340 1.43 -0.99 19.02
CA ILE A 340 2.69 -0.30 19.27
C ILE A 340 2.45 1.20 19.21
N THR A 341 2.97 1.94 20.18
CA THR A 341 2.86 3.41 20.26
C THR A 341 4.20 4.06 20.54
N LEU A 342 4.35 5.29 20.04
CA LEU A 342 5.46 6.17 20.44
C LEU A 342 5.21 6.70 21.84
N HIS A 343 6.24 6.69 22.67
CA HIS A 343 6.24 7.26 24.01
C HIS A 343 7.45 8.18 24.16
N ASP A 344 7.21 9.41 24.64
CA ASP A 344 8.25 10.33 25.06
C ASP A 344 8.65 10.02 26.48
N THR A 345 9.93 9.93 26.72
CA THR A 345 10.50 9.91 28.07
C THR A 345 10.98 11.32 28.37
N ASP A 346 10.17 12.08 29.12
CA ASP A 346 10.53 13.42 29.62
C ASP A 346 11.31 13.32 30.95
N THR A 347 12.16 12.31 31.13
CA THR A 347 13.04 12.22 32.29
C THR A 347 14.38 12.89 31.99
N PRO A 348 14.99 13.64 32.97
CA PRO A 348 16.23 14.39 32.77
C PRO A 348 17.38 13.54 32.19
N ASP A 349 17.43 12.25 32.53
CA ASP A 349 18.49 11.34 32.11
C ASP A 349 18.23 10.60 30.78
N ASP A 350 17.05 10.76 30.16
CA ASP A 350 16.70 9.99 28.97
C ASP A 350 15.70 10.74 28.07
N GLN A 351 16.20 11.78 27.41
CA GLN A 351 15.43 12.52 26.41
C GLN A 351 15.35 11.71 25.12
N GLY A 352 14.32 10.91 24.94
CA GLY A 352 14.15 10.16 23.72
C GLY A 352 12.78 9.57 23.49
N VAL A 353 12.42 9.46 22.20
CA VAL A 353 11.19 8.78 21.77
C VAL A 353 11.46 7.27 21.72
N ARG A 354 10.59 6.47 22.34
CA ARG A 354 10.66 5.01 22.34
C ARG A 354 9.38 4.37 21.78
N LEU A 355 9.50 3.19 21.23
CA LEU A 355 8.39 2.35 20.85
C LEU A 355 8.02 1.42 22.00
N LEU A 356 6.78 1.45 22.43
CA LEU A 356 6.24 0.58 23.47
C LEU A 356 5.02 -0.18 22.96
N HIS A 357 4.72 -1.33 23.56
CA HIS A 357 3.39 -1.89 23.47
C HIS A 357 2.38 -0.92 24.09
N THR A 358 1.20 -0.83 23.54
CA THR A 358 0.16 0.09 24.04
C THR A 358 -0.19 -0.17 25.51
N ASP A 359 -0.22 -1.44 25.91
CA ASP A 359 -0.48 -1.82 27.30
C ASP A 359 0.68 -1.48 28.23
N CYS A 360 1.92 -1.63 27.78
CA CYS A 360 3.09 -1.20 28.54
C CYS A 360 3.11 0.30 28.75
N ARG A 361 2.71 1.10 27.73
CA ARG A 361 2.56 2.54 27.84
C ARG A 361 1.50 2.93 28.87
N ARG A 362 0.33 2.26 28.85
CA ARG A 362 -0.74 2.50 29.83
C ARG A 362 -0.27 2.26 31.27
N ARG A 363 0.44 1.15 31.50
CA ARG A 363 1.01 0.84 32.82
C ARG A 363 2.03 1.86 33.26
N LEU A 364 2.89 2.31 32.36
CA LEU A 364 3.91 3.33 32.66
C LEU A 364 3.27 4.67 33.07
N ILE A 365 2.26 5.13 32.32
CA ILE A 365 1.52 6.35 32.64
C ILE A 365 0.77 6.21 33.97
N ALA A 366 0.17 5.08 34.25
CA ALA A 366 -0.52 4.85 35.53
C ALA A 366 0.46 4.84 36.73
N SER A 367 1.67 4.30 36.55
CA SER A 367 2.71 4.30 37.59
C SER A 367 3.33 5.67 37.85
N THR A 368 3.37 6.55 36.85
CA THR A 368 3.84 7.93 36.99
C THR A 368 2.80 8.87 37.58
N ALA A 369 1.50 8.61 37.32
CA ALA A 369 0.39 9.39 37.89
C ALA A 369 0.13 9.09 39.37
N GLY A 370 0.69 8.01 39.94
CA GLY A 370 0.51 7.61 41.32
C GLY A 370 1.64 8.00 42.29
N LYS A 371 2.65 8.76 41.86
CA LYS A 371 3.68 9.28 42.77
C LYS A 371 3.28 10.71 43.21
N PRO A 372 2.91 10.94 44.49
CA PRO A 372 2.73 12.29 44.99
C PRO A 372 4.09 13.02 44.91
N ALA A 373 4.05 14.28 44.49
CA ALA A 373 5.21 15.15 44.52
C ALA A 373 5.80 15.15 45.93
N ALA A 374 7.07 14.79 46.08
CA ALA A 374 7.79 14.91 47.31
C ALA A 374 7.76 16.37 47.73
N THR A 375 7.03 16.68 48.79
CA THR A 375 6.98 17.97 49.48
C THR A 375 8.39 18.32 49.91
N ALA A 376 8.94 19.36 49.31
CA ALA A 376 10.18 19.98 49.79
C ALA A 376 10.00 20.36 51.27
N ALA A 377 10.65 19.66 52.16
CA ALA A 377 10.74 20.01 53.57
C ALA A 377 11.42 21.38 53.67
N ARG A 378 10.67 22.38 54.09
CA ARG A 378 11.21 23.65 54.59
C ARG A 378 11.94 23.35 55.91
N GLU A 379 13.23 23.52 55.92
CA GLU A 379 13.97 23.64 57.19
C GLU A 379 13.53 24.90 57.94
N PRO A 380 13.30 24.81 59.24
CA PRO A 380 13.03 26.00 60.07
C PRO A 380 14.35 26.69 60.33
N SER A 381 14.47 27.94 59.93
CA SER A 381 15.51 28.87 60.37
C SER A 381 15.37 29.05 61.86
N GLY A 382 16.29 28.46 62.63
CA GLY A 382 16.51 28.77 64.06
C GLY A 382 17.23 30.11 64.22
N LEU A 383 16.62 31.00 64.96
CA LEU A 383 17.21 32.13 65.60
C LEU A 383 18.06 31.69 66.81
N ALA A 384 19.29 32.07 66.83
CA ALA A 384 19.98 32.61 68.03
C ALA A 384 21.28 33.29 67.59
#